data_93951405cfcc92b9ec4321c5ec3a890d
#
_entry.id   93951405cfcc92b9ec4321c5ec3a890d
#
_cell.length_a   1.000
_cell.length_b   1.000
_cell.length_c   1.000
_cell.angle_alpha   90.00
_cell.angle_beta   90.00
_cell.angle_gamma   90.00
#
_symmetry.space_group_name_H-M   'P 1'
#
loop_
_entity.id
_entity.type
_entity.pdbx_description
1 polymer ?
#
loop_
_entity_poly.entity_id
_entity_poly.type
_entity_poly.pdbx_seq_one_letter_code
_entity_poly.pdbx_strand_id
1 'polypeptide(L)'
;MQVKHGSLDVSDVEEKGDYSLIISIIFILVGILLLIYGSDLFVKSAINIANELNIPEAIIGVSLVAFGTSLPELVVGILSAIRRKVDFALGNVLGSNIYNILGVLGVSSFFGNFRIPAVIGSEDLLFMLFVTVMILGFMFFLKRIGRTYGSIGLLLYFGYMFYIYS
;
A
#
# COMPACT_ATOMS: atom_id res chain seq x y z
N MET A 1 -6.73 30.25 -24.72
CA MET A 1 -5.88 29.24 -24.10
C MET A 1 -6.79 28.10 -23.64
N GLN A 2 -6.97 27.07 -24.51
CA GLN A 2 -7.93 25.98 -24.26
C GLN A 2 -7.32 25.01 -23.26
N VAL A 3 -7.99 24.80 -22.15
CA VAL A 3 -7.68 23.73 -21.19
C VAL A 3 -8.10 22.41 -21.82
N LYS A 4 -7.14 21.64 -22.36
CA LYS A 4 -7.36 20.26 -22.73
C LYS A 4 -7.67 19.47 -21.46
N HIS A 5 -8.94 19.07 -21.30
CA HIS A 5 -9.30 18.01 -20.36
C HIS A 5 -8.49 16.76 -20.75
N GLY A 6 -7.61 16.34 -19.85
CA GLY A 6 -6.89 15.09 -19.98
C GLY A 6 -7.87 13.92 -19.86
N SER A 7 -8.45 13.52 -21.00
CA SER A 7 -8.92 12.16 -21.15
C SER A 7 -7.70 11.27 -20.90
N LEU A 8 -7.82 10.31 -19.99
CA LEU A 8 -6.86 9.22 -19.86
C LEU A 8 -6.75 8.60 -21.27
N ASP A 9 -5.64 8.89 -21.94
CA ASP A 9 -5.39 8.37 -23.28
C ASP A 9 -5.01 6.89 -23.08
N VAL A 10 -6.00 6.02 -23.26
CA VAL A 10 -5.84 4.57 -23.13
C VAL A 10 -4.85 4.05 -24.18
N SER A 11 -4.54 4.86 -25.20
CA SER A 11 -3.56 4.53 -26.25
C SER A 11 -2.12 4.42 -25.73
N ASP A 12 -1.77 5.07 -24.59
CA ASP A 12 -0.45 4.92 -23.98
C ASP A 12 -0.24 3.58 -23.25
N VAL A 13 -1.28 2.74 -23.19
CA VAL A 13 -1.21 1.37 -22.62
C VAL A 13 -0.82 0.33 -23.67
N GLU A 14 -0.83 0.68 -24.95
CA GLU A 14 -0.34 -0.17 -26.03
C GLU A 14 1.20 -0.18 -26.14
N GLU A 15 1.91 -0.58 -25.07
CA GLU A 15 3.09 -1.40 -25.31
C GLU A 15 2.56 -2.75 -25.82
N LYS A 16 2.56 -2.95 -27.14
CA LYS A 16 2.39 -4.26 -27.76
C LYS A 16 3.46 -5.18 -27.20
N GLY A 17 3.17 -5.83 -26.09
CA GLY A 17 3.91 -7.01 -25.71
C GLY A 17 3.65 -8.05 -26.78
N ASP A 18 4.69 -8.56 -27.43
CA ASP A 18 4.64 -9.63 -28.43
C ASP A 18 4.10 -10.97 -27.88
N TYR A 19 3.52 -10.94 -26.68
CA TYR A 19 3.01 -12.14 -26.00
C TYR A 19 1.54 -12.37 -26.33
N SER A 20 1.22 -13.63 -26.65
CA SER A 20 -0.17 -14.08 -26.73
C SER A 20 -0.92 -13.74 -25.44
N LEU A 21 -2.21 -13.40 -25.56
CA LEU A 21 -3.10 -13.10 -24.41
C LEU A 21 -3.03 -14.18 -23.33
N ILE A 22 -2.94 -15.45 -23.75
CA ILE A 22 -2.83 -16.60 -22.83
C ILE A 22 -1.53 -16.50 -22.00
N ILE A 23 -0.40 -16.19 -22.62
CA ILE A 23 0.89 -16.05 -21.95
C ILE A 23 0.84 -14.89 -20.95
N SER A 24 0.22 -13.78 -21.34
CA SER A 24 0.05 -12.63 -20.45
C SER A 24 -0.80 -12.96 -19.21
N ILE A 25 -1.90 -13.70 -19.39
CA ILE A 25 -2.72 -14.18 -18.28
C ILE A 25 -1.92 -15.11 -17.35
N ILE A 26 -1.14 -16.05 -17.93
CA ILE A 26 -0.31 -16.94 -17.12
C ILE A 26 0.71 -16.15 -16.30
N PHE A 27 1.40 -15.18 -16.90
CA PHE A 27 2.36 -14.34 -16.16
C PHE A 27 1.70 -13.53 -15.05
N ILE A 28 0.47 -13.00 -15.26
CA ILE A 28 -0.28 -12.30 -14.23
C ILE A 28 -0.61 -13.25 -13.08
N LEU A 29 -1.17 -14.42 -13.37
CA LEU A 29 -1.55 -15.40 -12.33
C LEU A 29 -0.33 -15.89 -11.55
N VAL A 30 0.75 -16.25 -12.23
CA VAL A 30 2.01 -16.68 -11.59
C VAL A 30 2.59 -15.53 -10.75
N GLY A 31 2.60 -14.31 -11.26
CA GLY A 31 3.07 -13.13 -10.53
C GLY A 31 2.27 -12.86 -9.25
N ILE A 32 0.95 -12.96 -9.31
CA ILE A 32 0.07 -12.82 -8.13
C ILE A 32 0.37 -13.91 -7.11
N LEU A 33 0.47 -15.17 -7.53
CA LEU A 33 0.78 -16.29 -6.62
C LEU A 33 2.15 -16.12 -5.97
N LEU A 34 3.16 -15.69 -6.71
CA LEU A 34 4.51 -15.44 -6.16
C LEU A 34 4.51 -14.28 -5.17
N LEU A 35 3.75 -13.21 -5.43
CA LEU A 35 3.61 -12.09 -4.49
C LEU A 35 2.92 -12.52 -3.19
N ILE A 36 1.83 -13.28 -3.29
CA ILE A 36 1.10 -13.79 -2.11
C ILE A 36 1.99 -14.71 -1.29
N TYR A 37 2.63 -15.68 -1.94
CA TYR A 37 3.51 -16.64 -1.26
C TYR A 37 4.74 -15.96 -0.65
N GLY A 38 5.36 -15.04 -1.37
CA GLY A 38 6.51 -14.27 -0.87
C GLY A 38 6.16 -13.40 0.32
N SER A 39 5.00 -12.74 0.30
CA SER A 39 4.51 -11.94 1.43
C SER A 39 4.22 -12.79 2.66
N ASP A 40 3.57 -13.95 2.49
CA ASP A 40 3.29 -14.89 3.59
C ASP A 40 4.59 -15.42 4.23
N LEU A 41 5.56 -15.81 3.39
CA LEU A 41 6.86 -16.25 3.88
C LEU A 41 7.60 -15.15 4.64
N PHE A 42 7.58 -13.92 4.11
CA PHE A 42 8.17 -12.76 4.78
C PHE A 42 7.55 -12.52 6.15
N VAL A 43 6.20 -12.46 6.22
CA VAL A 43 5.47 -12.23 7.48
C VAL A 43 5.80 -13.30 8.51
N LYS A 44 5.73 -14.58 8.14
CA LYS A 44 6.05 -15.69 9.05
C LYS A 44 7.48 -15.61 9.58
N SER A 45 8.44 -15.34 8.71
CA SER A 45 9.85 -15.22 9.12
C SER A 45 10.08 -14.02 10.03
N ALA A 46 9.46 -12.88 9.73
CA ALA A 46 9.56 -11.67 10.52
C ALA A 46 8.95 -11.84 11.92
N ILE A 47 7.78 -12.52 12.03
CA ILE A 47 7.15 -12.85 13.31
C ILE A 47 8.06 -13.74 14.14
N ASN A 48 8.67 -14.77 13.55
CA ASN A 48 9.58 -15.67 14.27
C ASN A 48 10.78 -14.90 14.86
N ILE A 49 11.42 -14.05 14.06
CA ILE A 49 12.54 -13.21 14.52
C ILE A 49 12.10 -12.26 15.64
N ALA A 50 10.96 -11.62 15.47
CA ALA A 50 10.45 -10.68 16.46
C ALA A 50 10.12 -11.36 17.79
N ASN A 51 9.58 -12.60 17.76
CA ASN A 51 9.33 -13.41 18.95
C ASN A 51 10.64 -13.80 19.66
N GLU A 52 11.69 -14.16 18.91
CA GLU A 52 13.02 -14.42 19.49
C GLU A 52 13.62 -13.18 20.17
N LEU A 53 13.30 -11.99 19.66
CA LEU A 53 13.71 -10.69 20.21
C LEU A 53 12.79 -10.19 21.35
N ASN A 54 11.76 -10.99 21.75
CA ASN A 54 10.76 -10.63 22.74
C ASN A 54 10.00 -9.33 22.44
N ILE A 55 9.75 -9.03 21.15
CA ILE A 55 8.94 -7.90 20.74
C ILE A 55 7.46 -8.21 21.00
N PRO A 56 6.68 -7.31 21.62
CA PRO A 56 5.26 -7.54 21.88
C PRO A 56 4.45 -7.83 20.60
N GLU A 57 3.56 -8.82 20.65
CA GLU A 57 2.74 -9.27 19.50
C GLU A 57 1.95 -8.10 18.85
N ALA A 58 1.48 -7.17 19.65
CA ALA A 58 0.74 -6.01 19.14
C ALA A 58 1.62 -5.12 18.24
N ILE A 59 2.88 -4.90 18.62
CA ILE A 59 3.84 -4.13 17.81
C ILE A 59 4.17 -4.90 16.53
N ILE A 60 4.36 -6.23 16.62
CA ILE A 60 4.56 -7.08 15.44
C ILE A 60 3.40 -6.92 14.46
N GLY A 61 2.16 -6.92 14.97
CA GLY A 61 0.96 -6.77 14.15
C GLY A 61 0.90 -5.45 13.37
N VAL A 62 1.06 -4.32 14.08
CA VAL A 62 0.95 -2.99 13.44
C VAL A 62 2.16 -2.60 12.58
N SER A 63 3.28 -3.31 12.70
CA SER A 63 4.49 -3.04 11.93
C SER A 63 4.78 -4.13 10.90
N LEU A 64 5.33 -5.26 11.34
CA LEU A 64 5.82 -6.31 10.44
C LEU A 64 4.71 -6.99 9.64
N VAL A 65 3.58 -7.30 10.28
CA VAL A 65 2.44 -7.92 9.59
C VAL A 65 1.81 -6.92 8.62
N ALA A 66 1.56 -5.69 9.07
CA ALA A 66 1.01 -4.64 8.22
C ALA A 66 1.91 -4.35 7.02
N PHE A 67 3.23 -4.23 7.22
CA PHE A 67 4.19 -4.06 6.14
C PHE A 67 4.20 -5.24 5.19
N GLY A 68 4.24 -6.47 5.72
CA GLY A 68 4.29 -7.70 4.92
C GLY A 68 3.05 -7.91 4.05
N THR A 69 1.87 -7.63 4.58
CA THR A 69 0.61 -7.71 3.81
C THR A 69 0.52 -6.64 2.72
N SER A 70 1.21 -5.51 2.88
CA SER A 70 1.29 -4.44 1.87
C SER A 70 2.49 -4.58 0.91
N LEU A 71 3.29 -5.65 1.01
CA LEU A 71 4.41 -5.90 0.09
C LEU A 71 3.98 -6.01 -1.38
N PRO A 72 2.89 -6.71 -1.74
CA PRO A 72 2.41 -6.75 -3.12
C PRO A 72 2.14 -5.36 -3.68
N GLU A 73 1.44 -4.52 -2.94
CA GLU A 73 1.14 -3.14 -3.32
C GLU A 73 2.39 -2.29 -3.45
N LEU A 74 3.35 -2.48 -2.54
CA LEU A 74 4.62 -1.77 -2.57
C LEU A 74 5.43 -2.12 -3.81
N VAL A 75 5.53 -3.40 -4.16
CA VAL A 75 6.23 -3.87 -5.37
C VAL A 75 5.58 -3.30 -6.62
N VAL A 76 4.25 -3.38 -6.74
CA VAL A 76 3.50 -2.82 -7.87
C VAL A 76 3.68 -1.31 -7.95
N GLY A 77 3.62 -0.61 -6.80
CA GLY A 77 3.82 0.84 -6.73
C GLY A 77 5.22 1.27 -7.18
N ILE A 78 6.27 0.60 -6.69
CA ILE A 78 7.67 0.87 -7.07
C ILE A 78 7.89 0.62 -8.56
N LEU A 79 7.44 -0.52 -9.09
CA LEU A 79 7.59 -0.85 -10.51
C LEU A 79 6.87 0.16 -11.40
N SER A 80 5.68 0.59 -10.99
CA SER A 80 4.90 1.60 -11.71
C SER A 80 5.61 2.96 -11.70
N ALA A 81 6.19 3.35 -10.55
CA ALA A 81 6.96 4.59 -10.43
C ALA A 81 8.23 4.56 -11.30
N ILE A 82 8.97 3.44 -11.33
CA ILE A 82 10.14 3.23 -12.19
C ILE A 82 9.75 3.35 -13.67
N ARG A 83 8.60 2.80 -14.04
CA ARG A 83 8.03 2.88 -15.40
C ARG A 83 7.36 4.22 -15.69
N ARG A 84 7.46 5.21 -14.81
CA ARG A 84 6.84 6.55 -14.91
C ARG A 84 5.31 6.53 -15.01
N LYS A 85 4.66 5.45 -14.61
CA LYS A 85 3.19 5.30 -14.56
C LYS A 85 2.68 5.72 -13.16
N VAL A 86 2.86 6.99 -12.81
CA VAL A 86 2.60 7.53 -11.45
C VAL A 86 1.12 7.42 -11.09
N ASP A 87 0.22 7.68 -12.04
CA ASP A 87 -1.23 7.61 -11.82
C ASP A 87 -1.67 6.18 -11.47
N PHE A 88 -1.05 5.18 -12.10
CA PHE A 88 -1.29 3.77 -11.76
C PHE A 88 -0.77 3.44 -10.36
N ALA A 89 0.43 3.93 -9.97
CA ALA A 89 0.96 3.73 -8.62
C ALA A 89 0.05 4.34 -7.55
N LEU A 90 -0.45 5.56 -7.77
CA LEU A 90 -1.39 6.22 -6.86
C LEU A 90 -2.74 5.50 -6.79
N GLY A 91 -3.28 5.09 -7.94
CA GLY A 91 -4.52 4.30 -8.00
C GLY A 91 -4.40 2.97 -7.25
N ASN A 92 -3.27 2.29 -7.35
CA ASN A 92 -2.99 1.05 -6.61
C ASN A 92 -3.02 1.28 -5.09
N VAL A 93 -2.31 2.31 -4.58
CA VAL A 93 -2.26 2.61 -3.14
C VAL A 93 -3.64 3.04 -2.61
N LEU A 94 -4.33 3.92 -3.31
CA LEU A 94 -5.66 4.36 -2.88
C LEU A 94 -6.69 3.24 -2.97
N GLY A 95 -6.64 2.46 -4.05
CA GLY A 95 -7.54 1.34 -4.27
C GLY A 95 -7.38 0.26 -3.20
N SER A 96 -6.15 -0.10 -2.83
CA SER A 96 -5.90 -1.07 -1.76
C SER A 96 -6.37 -0.57 -0.40
N ASN A 97 -6.17 0.72 -0.06
CA ASN A 97 -6.68 1.29 1.19
C ASN A 97 -8.22 1.26 1.26
N ILE A 98 -8.90 1.66 0.17
CA ILE A 98 -10.35 1.60 0.08
C ILE A 98 -10.84 0.15 0.22
N TYR A 99 -10.19 -0.78 -0.48
CA TYR A 99 -10.54 -2.20 -0.42
C TYR A 99 -10.32 -2.78 1.00
N ASN A 100 -9.22 -2.45 1.67
CA ASN A 100 -8.95 -2.93 3.01
C ASN A 100 -9.96 -2.39 4.04
N ILE A 101 -10.37 -1.14 3.92
CA ILE A 101 -11.35 -0.54 4.85
C ILE A 101 -12.77 -1.00 4.53
N LEU A 102 -13.24 -0.82 3.30
CA LEU A 102 -14.63 -1.09 2.95
C LEU A 102 -14.89 -2.56 2.62
N GLY A 103 -13.96 -3.21 1.91
CA GLY A 103 -14.07 -4.62 1.55
C GLY A 103 -13.71 -5.53 2.73
N VAL A 104 -12.45 -5.53 3.15
CA VAL A 104 -11.97 -6.49 4.14
C VAL A 104 -12.58 -6.21 5.52
N LEU A 105 -12.38 -5.02 6.07
CA LEU A 105 -12.89 -4.68 7.41
C LEU A 105 -14.41 -4.63 7.42
N GLY A 106 -15.04 -4.03 6.40
CA GLY A 106 -16.49 -3.94 6.27
C GLY A 106 -17.15 -5.32 6.22
N VAL A 107 -16.69 -6.20 5.32
CA VAL A 107 -17.25 -7.57 5.21
C VAL A 107 -16.95 -8.39 6.46
N SER A 108 -15.74 -8.31 7.01
CA SER A 108 -15.39 -9.04 8.21
C SER A 108 -16.26 -8.67 9.41
N SER A 109 -16.74 -7.42 9.49
CA SER A 109 -17.60 -6.95 10.58
C SER A 109 -18.96 -7.69 10.64
N PHE A 110 -19.42 -8.30 9.55
CA PHE A 110 -20.62 -9.14 9.54
C PHE A 110 -20.42 -10.52 10.19
N PHE A 111 -19.17 -10.98 10.28
CA PHE A 111 -18.85 -12.33 10.77
C PHE A 111 -18.33 -12.34 12.21
N GLY A 112 -18.07 -11.20 12.81
CA GLY A 112 -17.56 -11.13 14.19
C GLY A 112 -17.50 -9.73 14.77
N ASN A 113 -17.41 -9.69 16.11
CA ASN A 113 -17.18 -8.45 16.83
C ASN A 113 -15.69 -8.14 16.86
N PHE A 114 -15.26 -7.12 16.12
CA PHE A 114 -13.88 -6.64 16.19
C PHE A 114 -13.70 -5.73 17.41
N ARG A 115 -12.73 -6.07 18.23
CA ARG A 115 -12.23 -5.16 19.26
C ARG A 115 -10.93 -4.56 18.76
N ILE A 116 -10.88 -3.24 18.70
CA ILE A 116 -9.63 -2.54 18.45
C ILE A 116 -8.72 -2.83 19.66
N PRO A 117 -7.52 -3.40 19.45
CA PRO A 117 -6.59 -3.63 20.55
C PRO A 117 -6.29 -2.31 21.28
N ALA A 118 -6.17 -2.34 22.61
CA ALA A 118 -5.92 -1.15 23.41
C ALA A 118 -4.58 -0.46 23.09
N VAL A 119 -3.68 -1.19 22.39
CA VAL A 119 -2.41 -0.65 21.88
C VAL A 119 -2.63 0.33 20.72
N ILE A 120 -3.71 0.18 19.95
CA ILE A 120 -4.06 1.14 18.90
C ILE A 120 -4.86 2.27 19.55
N GLY A 121 -4.16 3.37 19.83
CA GLY A 121 -4.75 4.57 20.45
C GLY A 121 -5.54 5.41 19.45
N SER A 122 -6.27 6.39 20.00
CA SER A 122 -6.88 7.44 19.18
C SER A 122 -5.84 8.23 18.37
N GLU A 123 -4.61 8.30 18.86
CA GLU A 123 -3.48 8.99 18.23
C GLU A 123 -3.07 8.31 16.92
N ASP A 124 -3.08 6.98 16.87
CA ASP A 124 -2.76 6.20 15.66
C ASP A 124 -3.81 6.44 14.58
N LEU A 125 -5.09 6.47 14.97
CA LEU A 125 -6.19 6.76 14.05
C LEU A 125 -6.13 8.20 13.52
N LEU A 126 -5.77 9.16 14.38
CA LEU A 126 -5.60 10.55 13.98
C LEU A 126 -4.39 10.71 13.05
N PHE A 127 -3.29 10.00 13.32
CA PHE A 127 -2.12 9.99 12.44
C PHE A 127 -2.45 9.40 11.06
N MET A 128 -3.16 8.28 11.02
CA MET A 128 -3.64 7.67 9.77
C MET A 128 -4.52 8.65 8.98
N LEU A 129 -5.47 9.31 9.66
CA LEU A 129 -6.35 10.30 9.03
C LEU A 129 -5.54 11.49 8.51
N PHE A 130 -4.61 12.01 9.31
CA PHE A 130 -3.72 13.12 8.90
C PHE A 130 -2.93 12.78 7.63
N VAL A 131 -2.28 11.61 7.59
CA VAL A 131 -1.51 11.19 6.41
C VAL A 131 -2.43 11.02 5.19
N THR A 132 -3.61 10.45 5.37
CA THR A 132 -4.58 10.28 4.28
C THR A 132 -5.03 11.62 3.72
N VAL A 133 -5.40 12.57 4.58
CA VAL A 133 -5.82 13.93 4.15
C VAL A 133 -4.66 14.68 3.50
N MET A 134 -3.44 14.52 4.01
CA MET A 134 -2.24 15.11 3.43
C MET A 134 -1.99 14.59 2.00
N ILE A 135 -2.06 13.28 1.78
CA ILE A 135 -1.88 12.68 0.45
C ILE A 135 -2.98 13.14 -0.51
N LEU A 136 -4.24 13.13 -0.07
CA LEU A 136 -5.36 13.64 -0.87
C LEU A 136 -5.17 15.13 -1.21
N GLY A 137 -4.69 15.92 -0.25
CA GLY A 137 -4.34 17.32 -0.48
C GLY A 137 -3.24 17.48 -1.52
N PHE A 138 -2.19 16.68 -1.44
CA PHE A 138 -1.13 16.69 -2.46
C PHE A 138 -1.66 16.32 -3.85
N MET A 139 -2.54 15.33 -3.94
CA MET A 139 -3.15 14.94 -5.22
C MET A 139 -4.06 16.03 -5.80
N PHE A 140 -4.81 16.73 -4.94
CA PHE A 140 -5.78 17.74 -5.38
C PHE A 140 -5.11 19.07 -5.74
N PHE A 141 -4.14 19.52 -4.94
CA PHE A 141 -3.52 20.84 -5.12
C PHE A 141 -2.24 20.81 -5.95
N LEU A 142 -1.53 19.68 -6.01
CA LEU A 142 -0.28 19.55 -6.72
C LEU A 142 -0.51 18.79 -8.02
N LYS A 143 -0.22 19.43 -9.14
CA LYS A 143 -0.33 18.79 -10.46
C LYS A 143 0.62 17.61 -10.66
N ARG A 144 1.62 17.45 -9.80
CA ARG A 144 2.60 16.34 -9.83
C ARG A 144 3.13 16.09 -8.41
N ILE A 145 3.10 14.84 -7.97
CA ILE A 145 3.76 14.42 -6.76
C ILE A 145 5.22 14.11 -7.10
N GLY A 146 6.12 14.98 -6.67
CA GLY A 146 7.56 14.86 -6.91
C GLY A 146 8.29 14.12 -5.78
N ARG A 147 9.61 13.92 -5.97
CA ARG A 147 10.48 13.24 -5.00
C ARG A 147 10.46 13.88 -3.61
N THR A 148 10.34 15.20 -3.53
CA THR A 148 10.28 15.93 -2.24
C THR A 148 9.10 15.49 -1.39
N TYR A 149 7.91 15.38 -1.97
CA TYR A 149 6.71 14.92 -1.26
C TYR A 149 6.80 13.45 -0.85
N GLY A 150 7.39 12.61 -1.70
CA GLY A 150 7.69 11.23 -1.36
C GLY A 150 8.68 11.12 -0.20
N SER A 151 9.71 11.95 -0.17
CA SER A 151 10.67 11.98 0.95
C SER A 151 10.01 12.43 2.26
N ILE A 152 9.11 13.42 2.21
CA ILE A 152 8.32 13.83 3.39
C ILE A 152 7.48 12.66 3.90
N GLY A 153 6.78 11.94 3.00
CA GLY A 153 5.98 10.76 3.38
C GLY A 153 6.82 9.67 4.04
N LEU A 154 8.01 9.38 3.50
CA LEU A 154 8.94 8.41 4.09
C LEU A 154 9.45 8.86 5.47
N LEU A 155 9.79 10.13 5.64
CA LEU A 155 10.22 10.66 6.95
C LEU A 155 9.10 10.56 7.99
N LEU A 156 7.86 10.86 7.60
CA LEU A 156 6.68 10.70 8.48
C LEU A 156 6.47 9.23 8.86
N TYR A 157 6.60 8.31 7.91
CA TYR A 157 6.48 6.87 8.16
C TYR A 157 7.55 6.38 9.14
N PHE A 158 8.83 6.68 8.91
CA PHE A 158 9.90 6.26 9.80
C PHE A 158 9.82 6.94 11.16
N GLY A 159 9.39 8.20 11.24
CA GLY A 159 9.13 8.90 12.49
C GLY A 159 8.01 8.24 13.30
N TYR A 160 6.93 7.84 12.65
CA TYR A 160 5.83 7.11 13.28
C TYR A 160 6.28 5.72 13.75
N MET A 161 7.04 4.99 12.94
CA MET A 161 7.61 3.70 13.34
C MET A 161 8.50 3.84 14.57
N PHE A 162 9.38 4.86 14.59
CA PHE A 162 10.22 5.14 15.76
C PHE A 162 9.38 5.42 17.01
N TYR A 163 8.30 6.20 16.88
CA TYR A 163 7.38 6.50 17.98
C TYR A 163 6.70 5.23 18.54
N ILE A 164 6.26 4.30 17.68
CA ILE A 164 5.62 3.04 18.13
C ILE A 164 6.60 2.14 18.90
N TYR A 165 7.90 2.14 18.49
CA TYR A 165 8.90 1.27 19.10
C TYR A 165 9.62 1.92 20.31
N SER A 166 9.37 3.22 20.59
CA SER A 166 9.96 3.91 21.74
C SER A 166 9.10 3.77 23.00
#